data_13fa8109ba0555931ef3ed87226ad302
#
_entry.id   13fa8109ba0555931ef3ed87226ad302
#
_cell.length_a   1.000
_cell.length_b   1.000
_cell.length_c   1.000
_cell.angle_alpha   90.00
_cell.angle_beta   90.00
_cell.angle_gamma   90.00
#
_symmetry.space_group_name_H-M   'P 1'
#
loop_
_entity.id
_entity.type
_entity.pdbx_description
1 polymer ?
#
loop_
_entity_poly.entity_id
_entity_poly.type
_entity_poly.pdbx_seq_one_letter_code
_entity_poly.pdbx_strand_id
1 'polypeptide(L)'
;EAIQGMQHFEQVRLGYIPTGSSNDLARDLKIGHDIRPLMKKLLDGGTEHRMDLGCVTWNADGKTQKRHFLVSCGIGYDAAVCQEALDSPMKDALNKLGLGKLTYLGIGLKQMLTLQYCRASIRLDGREIIKAGKLLFAAGMIHRYEGGGFCFCPKADDQDGLLDLCVVNNVPRWKFPIIIPFALKGKHGGFKGVDQYRASR
;
A
#
# COMPACT_ATOMS: atom_id res chain seq x y z
N GLU A 1 -2.41 1.50 13.42
CA GLU A 1 -3.23 1.66 14.65
C GLU A 1 -2.69 2.79 15.54
N ALA A 2 -1.42 2.78 15.97
CA ALA A 2 -0.86 3.80 16.85
C ALA A 2 -1.12 5.24 16.37
N ILE A 3 -0.93 5.51 15.09
CA ILE A 3 -1.11 6.85 14.50
C ILE A 3 -2.55 7.36 14.62
N GLN A 4 -3.56 6.49 14.65
CA GLN A 4 -4.97 6.91 14.75
C GLN A 4 -5.29 7.57 16.09
N GLY A 5 -4.58 7.20 17.16
CA GLY A 5 -4.74 7.79 18.48
C GLY A 5 -3.82 8.97 18.79
N MET A 6 -2.93 9.31 17.86
CA MET A 6 -1.97 10.39 18.07
C MET A 6 -2.60 11.77 17.82
N GLN A 7 -2.25 12.71 18.67
CA GLN A 7 -2.50 14.14 18.51
C GLN A 7 -1.14 14.84 18.39
N HIS A 8 -1.09 15.96 17.69
CA HIS A 8 0.14 16.77 17.55
C HIS A 8 1.31 15.99 16.93
N PHE A 9 1.10 15.43 15.72
CA PHE A 9 2.09 14.62 14.99
C PHE A 9 3.48 15.26 14.89
N GLU A 10 3.54 16.59 14.80
CA GLU A 10 4.79 17.37 14.73
C GLU A 10 5.62 17.31 16.01
N GLN A 11 5.02 16.91 17.14
CA GLN A 11 5.68 16.85 18.46
C GLN A 11 6.01 15.42 18.89
N VAL A 12 5.52 14.42 18.16
CA VAL A 12 5.66 13.01 18.52
C VAL A 12 6.67 12.32 17.63
N ARG A 13 7.62 11.62 18.26
CA ARG A 13 8.58 10.76 17.58
C ARG A 13 8.14 9.32 17.70
N LEU A 14 8.09 8.61 16.58
CA LEU A 14 7.77 7.18 16.53
C LEU A 14 9.04 6.37 16.31
N GLY A 15 9.31 5.43 17.20
CA GLY A 15 10.30 4.39 16.95
C GLY A 15 9.68 3.27 16.11
N TYR A 16 10.36 2.88 15.02
CA TYR A 16 9.88 1.81 14.15
C TYR A 16 10.82 0.62 14.14
N ILE A 17 10.27 -0.56 14.45
CA ILE A 17 10.95 -1.86 14.39
C ILE A 17 10.17 -2.78 13.47
N PRO A 18 10.76 -3.28 12.37
CA PRO A 18 10.07 -4.08 11.37
C PRO A 18 9.90 -5.53 11.84
N THR A 19 8.80 -5.84 12.50
CA THR A 19 8.45 -7.19 12.96
C THR A 19 7.38 -7.88 12.12
N GLY A 20 6.86 -7.20 11.10
CA GLY A 20 5.85 -7.74 10.20
C GLY A 20 6.40 -8.71 9.17
N SER A 21 5.51 -9.37 8.41
CA SER A 21 5.87 -10.34 7.36
C SER A 21 6.36 -9.68 6.06
N SER A 22 5.82 -8.52 5.71
CA SER A 22 6.14 -7.79 4.45
C SER A 22 7.18 -6.72 4.65
N ASN A 23 7.03 -5.91 5.69
CA ASN A 23 7.95 -4.82 6.08
C ASN A 23 8.28 -3.85 4.92
N ASP A 24 7.25 -3.46 4.14
CA ASP A 24 7.44 -2.63 2.95
C ASP A 24 7.97 -1.22 3.30
N LEU A 25 7.53 -0.65 4.43
CA LEU A 25 8.09 0.59 4.97
C LEU A 25 9.59 0.45 5.27
N ALA A 26 10.00 -0.65 5.94
CA ALA A 26 11.42 -0.90 6.24
C ALA A 26 12.25 -1.06 4.97
N ARG A 27 11.67 -1.72 3.96
CA ARG A 27 12.30 -1.88 2.63
C ARG A 27 12.56 -0.54 1.98
N ASP A 28 11.57 0.34 2.01
CA ASP A 28 11.67 1.66 1.40
C ASP A 28 12.68 2.55 2.10
N LEU A 29 12.61 2.60 3.42
CA LEU A 29 13.53 3.36 4.28
C LEU A 29 14.90 2.67 4.45
N LYS A 30 15.12 1.51 3.83
CA LYS A 30 16.36 0.72 3.93
C LYS A 30 16.75 0.38 5.37
N ILE A 31 15.74 0.12 6.20
CA ILE A 31 15.93 -0.28 7.60
C ILE A 31 16.21 -1.78 7.63
N GLY A 32 17.28 -2.18 8.33
CA GLY A 32 17.62 -3.59 8.51
C GLY A 32 16.58 -4.34 9.36
N HIS A 33 16.65 -5.67 9.34
CA HIS A 33 15.71 -6.53 10.07
C HIS A 33 16.27 -7.05 11.41
N ASP A 34 17.52 -6.77 11.72
CA ASP A 34 18.11 -7.17 13.00
C ASP A 34 17.61 -6.22 14.11
N ILE A 35 16.85 -6.79 15.05
CA ILE A 35 16.21 -6.04 16.14
C ILE A 35 17.22 -5.43 17.09
N ARG A 36 18.33 -6.12 17.38
CA ARG A 36 19.31 -5.67 18.39
C ARG A 36 19.96 -4.34 18.02
N PRO A 37 20.58 -4.17 16.84
CA PRO A 37 21.16 -2.89 16.44
C PRO A 37 20.10 -1.79 16.27
N LEU A 38 18.88 -2.14 15.84
CA LEU A 38 17.77 -1.17 15.73
C LEU A 38 17.34 -0.66 17.10
N MET A 39 17.17 -1.54 18.08
CA MET A 39 16.86 -1.16 19.47
C MET A 39 17.95 -0.27 20.05
N LYS A 40 19.22 -0.65 19.88
CA LYS A 40 20.35 0.17 20.34
C LYS A 40 20.31 1.56 19.71
N LYS A 41 20.11 1.64 18.38
CA LYS A 41 20.02 2.91 17.66
C LYS A 41 18.87 3.78 18.17
N LEU A 42 17.71 3.21 18.49
CA LEU A 42 16.58 3.95 19.04
C LEU A 42 16.87 4.48 20.45
N LEU A 43 17.51 3.68 21.31
CA LEU A 43 17.89 4.08 22.66
C LEU A 43 18.99 5.16 22.68
N ASP A 44 19.89 5.13 21.72
CA ASP A 44 20.95 6.13 21.53
C ASP A 44 20.45 7.45 20.86
N GLY A 45 19.11 7.63 20.74
CA GLY A 45 18.51 8.83 20.17
C GLY A 45 18.18 8.72 18.67
N GLY A 46 18.63 7.68 18.00
CA GLY A 46 18.25 7.34 16.62
C GLY A 46 18.67 8.36 15.54
N THR A 47 18.22 8.10 14.33
CA THR A 47 18.23 9.09 13.24
C THR A 47 16.78 9.45 12.95
N GLU A 48 16.44 10.72 13.07
CA GLU A 48 15.11 11.20 12.74
C GLU A 48 14.91 11.21 11.23
N HIS A 49 13.78 10.74 10.81
CA HIS A 49 13.28 10.84 9.44
C HIS A 49 11.87 11.42 9.50
N ARG A 50 11.68 12.58 8.91
CA ARG A 50 10.35 13.18 8.75
C ARG A 50 9.73 12.60 7.49
N MET A 51 8.47 12.23 7.57
CA MET A 51 7.75 11.70 6.42
C MET A 51 6.33 12.27 6.39
N ASP A 52 5.76 12.27 5.22
CA ASP A 52 4.39 12.65 5.00
C ASP A 52 3.43 11.65 5.64
N LEU A 53 2.27 12.13 6.01
CA LEU A 53 1.19 11.32 6.56
C LEU A 53 -0.03 11.42 5.65
N GLY A 54 -0.42 10.32 5.06
CA GLY A 54 -1.62 10.25 4.25
C GLY A 54 -2.88 10.26 5.09
N CYS A 55 -3.94 10.81 4.52
CA CYS A 55 -5.26 10.85 5.14
C CYS A 55 -6.32 10.41 4.15
N VAL A 56 -7.08 9.38 4.50
CA VAL A 56 -8.28 8.98 3.78
C VAL A 56 -9.53 9.41 4.54
N THR A 57 -10.50 9.97 3.82
CA THR A 57 -11.83 10.29 4.34
C THR A 57 -12.89 9.62 3.47
N TRP A 58 -13.92 9.08 4.11
CA TRP A 58 -15.05 8.48 3.41
C TRP A 58 -16.34 8.71 4.20
N ASN A 59 -17.45 8.59 3.52
CA ASN A 59 -18.76 8.66 4.15
C ASN A 59 -19.32 7.25 4.36
N ALA A 60 -19.68 6.94 5.60
CA ALA A 60 -20.36 5.70 5.96
C ALA A 60 -21.48 6.02 6.96
N ASP A 61 -22.66 5.47 6.74
CA ASP A 61 -23.85 5.63 7.61
C ASP A 61 -24.18 7.10 7.92
N GLY A 62 -24.04 7.96 6.93
CA GLY A 62 -24.30 9.41 7.07
C GLY A 62 -23.25 10.18 7.86
N LYS A 63 -22.12 9.55 8.23
CA LYS A 63 -21.01 10.17 8.96
C LYS A 63 -19.73 10.15 8.12
N THR A 64 -19.00 11.26 8.17
CA THR A 64 -17.65 11.29 7.60
C THR A 64 -16.67 10.58 8.53
N GLN A 65 -16.03 9.58 8.00
CA GLN A 65 -14.94 8.85 8.67
C GLN A 65 -13.59 9.37 8.16
N LYS A 66 -12.57 9.29 9.00
CA LYS A 66 -11.22 9.72 8.69
C LYS A 66 -10.21 8.72 9.24
N ARG A 67 -9.19 8.40 8.44
CA ARG A 67 -8.09 7.53 8.87
C ARG A 67 -6.77 7.98 8.27
N HIS A 68 -5.70 7.91 9.05
CA HIS A 68 -4.35 8.20 8.57
C HIS A 68 -3.64 6.91 8.14
N PHE A 69 -2.72 7.04 7.20
CA PHE A 69 -1.88 5.94 6.76
C PHE A 69 -0.44 6.42 6.49
N LEU A 70 0.53 5.54 6.70
CA LEU A 70 1.95 5.83 6.47
C LEU A 70 2.44 5.36 5.10
N VAL A 71 1.92 4.26 4.59
CA VAL A 71 2.45 3.63 3.38
C VAL A 71 1.53 3.90 2.19
N SER A 72 0.31 3.42 2.27
CA SER A 72 -0.63 3.45 1.17
C SER A 72 -2.07 3.34 1.65
N CYS A 73 -2.98 3.75 0.79
CA CYS A 73 -4.41 3.52 0.91
C CYS A 73 -4.98 3.20 -0.47
N GLY A 74 -5.67 2.08 -0.60
CA GLY A 74 -6.16 1.62 -1.89
C GLY A 74 -7.58 1.11 -1.87
N ILE A 75 -8.13 0.96 -3.06
CA ILE A 75 -9.46 0.39 -3.33
C ILE A 75 -9.35 -0.67 -4.42
N GLY A 76 -10.19 -1.68 -4.33
CA GLY A 76 -10.26 -2.76 -5.32
C GLY A 76 -9.46 -3.97 -4.92
N TYR A 77 -8.56 -4.43 -5.79
CA TYR A 77 -7.85 -5.69 -5.63
C TYR A 77 -7.04 -5.80 -4.33
N ASP A 78 -6.27 -4.79 -3.99
CA ASP A 78 -5.44 -4.76 -2.77
C ASP A 78 -6.32 -4.81 -1.51
N ALA A 79 -7.38 -4.01 -1.46
CA ALA A 79 -8.36 -4.03 -0.37
C ALA A 79 -9.05 -5.40 -0.24
N ALA A 80 -9.42 -6.02 -1.36
CA ALA A 80 -10.04 -7.35 -1.37
C ALA A 80 -9.07 -8.44 -0.88
N VAL A 81 -7.80 -8.37 -1.26
CA VAL A 81 -6.76 -9.29 -0.74
C VAL A 81 -6.57 -9.11 0.76
N CYS A 82 -6.51 -7.87 1.24
CA CYS A 82 -6.39 -7.58 2.67
C CYS A 82 -7.61 -8.09 3.46
N GLN A 83 -8.81 -7.84 2.97
CA GLN A 83 -10.05 -8.29 3.60
C GLN A 83 -10.10 -9.82 3.69
N GLU A 84 -9.87 -10.52 2.59
CA GLU A 84 -9.86 -11.99 2.59
C GLU A 84 -8.75 -12.55 3.50
N ALA A 85 -7.59 -11.91 3.53
CA ALA A 85 -6.51 -12.32 4.41
C ALA A 85 -6.83 -12.13 5.91
N LEU A 86 -7.64 -11.12 6.27
CA LEU A 86 -8.12 -10.93 7.63
C LEU A 86 -9.14 -12.00 8.03
N ASP A 87 -10.02 -12.36 7.10
CA ASP A 87 -11.12 -13.29 7.35
C ASP A 87 -10.70 -14.78 7.18
N SER A 88 -9.46 -15.05 6.73
CA SER A 88 -8.99 -16.40 6.43
C SER A 88 -8.55 -17.17 7.69
N PRO A 89 -9.25 -18.24 8.09
CA PRO A 89 -8.82 -19.10 9.20
C PRO A 89 -7.49 -19.82 8.90
N MET A 90 -7.16 -20.01 7.63
CA MET A 90 -5.95 -20.70 7.17
C MET A 90 -4.68 -19.88 7.38
N LYS A 91 -4.81 -18.54 7.51
CA LYS A 91 -3.69 -17.64 7.77
C LYS A 91 -2.93 -18.01 9.04
N ASP A 92 -3.66 -18.25 10.13
CA ASP A 92 -3.03 -18.54 11.43
C ASP A 92 -2.32 -19.89 11.43
N ALA A 93 -2.89 -20.89 10.76
CA ALA A 93 -2.28 -22.20 10.60
C ALA A 93 -1.00 -22.16 9.76
N LEU A 94 -1.04 -21.46 8.62
CA LEU A 94 0.11 -21.33 7.72
C LEU A 94 1.20 -20.41 8.28
N ASN A 95 0.83 -19.38 9.04
CA ASN A 95 1.81 -18.53 9.73
C ASN A 95 2.60 -19.32 10.79
N LYS A 96 1.95 -20.22 11.54
CA LYS A 96 2.63 -21.13 12.49
C LYS A 96 3.64 -22.06 11.80
N LEU A 97 3.41 -22.38 10.54
CA LEU A 97 4.30 -23.21 9.72
C LEU A 97 5.35 -22.40 8.95
N GLY A 98 5.44 -21.09 9.16
CA GLY A 98 6.34 -20.20 8.41
C GLY A 98 5.94 -19.96 6.95
N LEU A 99 4.75 -20.39 6.55
CA LEU A 99 4.24 -20.34 5.16
C LEU A 99 3.31 -19.14 4.90
N GLY A 100 3.29 -18.14 5.79
CA GLY A 100 2.41 -16.97 5.69
C GLY A 100 2.49 -16.24 4.35
N LYS A 101 3.67 -16.16 3.73
CA LYS A 101 3.83 -15.55 2.40
C LYS A 101 3.07 -16.30 1.30
N LEU A 102 2.97 -17.63 1.39
CA LEU A 102 2.22 -18.45 0.44
C LEU A 102 0.71 -18.24 0.55
N THR A 103 0.21 -17.93 1.75
CA THR A 103 -1.20 -17.60 1.96
C THR A 103 -1.58 -16.33 1.19
N TYR A 104 -0.80 -15.26 1.35
CA TYR A 104 -1.04 -14.01 0.63
C TYR A 104 -0.91 -14.18 -0.89
N LEU A 105 0.04 -14.97 -1.34
CA LEU A 105 0.17 -15.29 -2.77
C LEU A 105 -1.05 -16.04 -3.30
N GLY A 106 -1.54 -17.05 -2.56
CA GLY A 106 -2.73 -17.82 -2.93
C GLY A 106 -3.99 -16.96 -2.96
N ILE A 107 -4.21 -16.12 -1.94
CA ILE A 107 -5.33 -15.17 -1.89
C ILE A 107 -5.20 -14.17 -3.03
N GLY A 108 -4.02 -13.63 -3.27
CA GLY A 108 -3.77 -12.70 -4.38
C GLY A 108 -4.12 -13.30 -5.74
N LEU A 109 -3.68 -14.51 -6.02
CA LEU A 109 -4.01 -15.22 -7.26
C LEU A 109 -5.51 -15.49 -7.38
N LYS A 110 -6.17 -15.92 -6.30
CA LYS A 110 -7.62 -16.13 -6.28
C LYS A 110 -8.35 -14.82 -6.57
N GLN A 111 -8.04 -13.74 -5.85
CA GLN A 111 -8.67 -12.43 -6.06
C GLN A 111 -8.42 -11.89 -7.47
N MET A 112 -7.24 -12.10 -8.03
CA MET A 112 -6.94 -11.72 -9.41
C MET A 112 -7.87 -12.37 -10.42
N LEU A 113 -8.28 -13.62 -10.16
CA LEU A 113 -9.18 -14.36 -11.05
C LEU A 113 -10.66 -14.08 -10.79
N THR A 114 -11.03 -13.82 -9.53
CA THR A 114 -12.44 -13.76 -9.09
C THR A 114 -12.97 -12.35 -8.88
N LEU A 115 -12.10 -11.38 -8.49
CA LEU A 115 -12.53 -10.02 -8.23
C LEU A 115 -13.21 -9.41 -9.46
N GLN A 116 -14.35 -8.79 -9.22
CA GLN A 116 -15.06 -8.07 -10.27
C GLN A 116 -14.48 -6.66 -10.43
N TYR A 117 -14.36 -6.25 -11.69
CA TYR A 117 -14.00 -4.87 -12.01
C TYR A 117 -15.13 -3.93 -11.59
N CYS A 118 -14.78 -2.79 -11.05
CA CYS A 118 -15.75 -1.74 -10.77
C CYS A 118 -15.61 -0.57 -11.76
N ARG A 119 -16.63 0.28 -11.78
CA ARG A 119 -16.57 1.57 -12.46
C ARG A 119 -16.22 2.64 -11.45
N ALA A 120 -15.29 3.51 -11.79
CA ALA A 120 -14.89 4.61 -10.94
C ALA A 120 -14.58 5.87 -11.76
N SER A 121 -14.71 7.01 -11.11
CA SER A 121 -14.20 8.29 -11.59
C SER A 121 -13.18 8.79 -10.57
N ILE A 122 -11.97 9.02 -11.03
CA ILE A 122 -10.86 9.46 -10.18
C ILE A 122 -10.58 10.93 -10.48
N ARG A 123 -10.57 11.74 -9.44
CA ARG A 123 -10.21 13.15 -9.50
C ARG A 123 -8.92 13.38 -8.75
N LEU A 124 -8.00 14.10 -9.37
CA LEU A 124 -6.76 14.52 -8.76
C LEU A 124 -6.74 16.05 -8.73
N ASP A 125 -6.49 16.63 -7.57
CA ASP A 125 -6.47 18.09 -7.34
C ASP A 125 -7.72 18.82 -7.90
N GLY A 126 -8.88 18.19 -7.71
CA GLY A 126 -10.17 18.73 -8.17
C GLY A 126 -10.48 18.57 -9.65
N ARG A 127 -9.56 18.00 -10.46
CA ARG A 127 -9.77 17.72 -11.88
C ARG A 127 -10.12 16.25 -12.10
N GLU A 128 -11.11 15.98 -12.95
CA GLU A 128 -11.42 14.61 -13.37
C GLU A 128 -10.38 14.17 -14.39
N ILE A 129 -9.63 13.11 -14.08
CA ILE A 129 -8.56 12.61 -14.94
C ILE A 129 -8.94 11.30 -15.58
N ILE A 130 -9.62 10.40 -14.86
CA ILE A 130 -9.85 9.03 -15.31
C ILE A 130 -11.31 8.63 -15.12
N LYS A 131 -11.92 8.20 -16.22
CA LYS A 131 -13.16 7.39 -16.19
C LYS A 131 -12.77 5.92 -16.30
N ALA A 132 -12.65 5.24 -15.18
CA ALA A 132 -12.30 3.83 -15.14
C ALA A 132 -13.55 2.97 -15.36
N GLY A 133 -13.69 2.39 -16.54
CA GLY A 133 -14.80 1.48 -16.87
C GLY A 133 -14.61 0.08 -16.31
N LYS A 134 -13.36 -0.35 -16.10
CA LYS A 134 -12.96 -1.65 -15.56
C LYS A 134 -11.77 -1.47 -14.64
N LEU A 135 -11.98 -0.75 -13.54
CA LEU A 135 -10.95 -0.56 -12.51
C LEU A 135 -10.69 -1.88 -11.79
N LEU A 136 -9.45 -2.30 -11.76
CA LEU A 136 -9.00 -3.41 -10.92
C LEU A 136 -8.62 -2.89 -9.53
N PHE A 137 -7.72 -1.91 -9.47
CA PHE A 137 -7.40 -1.20 -8.24
C PHE A 137 -6.87 0.20 -8.51
N ALA A 138 -6.94 1.04 -7.48
CA ALA A 138 -6.24 2.30 -7.40
C ALA A 138 -5.68 2.44 -5.98
N ALA A 139 -4.38 2.72 -5.88
CA ALA A 139 -3.69 2.92 -4.61
C ALA A 139 -2.98 4.27 -4.62
N GLY A 140 -3.29 5.11 -3.61
CA GLY A 140 -2.54 6.31 -3.29
C GLY A 140 -1.43 5.98 -2.31
N MET A 141 -0.20 6.30 -2.67
CA MET A 141 1.00 5.86 -1.97
C MET A 141 1.86 7.04 -1.54
N ILE A 142 2.42 6.95 -0.35
CA ILE A 142 3.49 7.82 0.16
C ILE A 142 4.83 7.16 -0.10
N HIS A 143 4.89 5.84 0.05
CA HIS A 143 6.07 5.01 -0.15
C HIS A 143 6.00 4.21 -1.45
N ARG A 144 7.17 3.73 -1.92
CA ARG A 144 7.28 3.03 -3.21
C ARG A 144 6.70 1.62 -3.21
N TYR A 145 6.71 0.95 -2.04
CA TYR A 145 6.41 -0.48 -1.93
C TYR A 145 5.14 -0.75 -1.15
N GLU A 146 4.40 -1.75 -1.61
CA GLU A 146 3.20 -2.27 -0.95
C GLU A 146 3.02 -3.76 -1.26
N GLY A 147 2.23 -4.47 -0.46
CA GLY A 147 1.80 -5.84 -0.74
C GLY A 147 2.92 -6.88 -0.73
N GLY A 148 4.01 -6.65 0.02
CA GLY A 148 5.11 -7.60 0.15
C GLY A 148 6.20 -7.42 -0.88
N GLY A 149 6.42 -6.21 -1.35
CA GLY A 149 7.54 -5.85 -2.20
C GLY A 149 7.19 -5.43 -3.62
N PHE A 150 5.92 -5.26 -3.93
CA PHE A 150 5.52 -4.64 -5.19
C PHE A 150 5.87 -3.15 -5.16
N CYS A 151 6.64 -2.70 -6.13
CA CYS A 151 7.04 -1.31 -6.29
C CYS A 151 6.02 -0.59 -7.19
N PHE A 152 4.83 -0.31 -6.65
CA PHE A 152 3.74 0.28 -7.44
C PHE A 152 3.98 1.73 -7.82
N CYS A 153 4.65 2.50 -6.96
CA CYS A 153 5.00 3.89 -7.26
C CYS A 153 6.51 4.12 -7.10
N PRO A 154 7.33 3.73 -8.09
CA PRO A 154 8.80 3.76 -7.98
C PRO A 154 9.40 5.17 -7.80
N LYS A 155 8.62 6.21 -8.06
CA LYS A 155 9.01 7.62 -7.92
C LYS A 155 8.44 8.29 -6.68
N ALA A 156 7.71 7.53 -5.83
CA ALA A 156 7.16 8.08 -4.60
C ALA A 156 8.28 8.60 -3.68
N ASP A 157 8.02 9.76 -3.10
CA ASP A 157 8.90 10.46 -2.18
C ASP A 157 8.08 10.82 -0.93
N ASP A 158 8.49 10.31 0.20
CA ASP A 158 7.78 10.45 1.47
C ASP A 158 7.97 11.82 2.15
N GLN A 159 8.53 12.80 1.45
CA GLN A 159 8.80 14.14 1.96
C GLN A 159 8.35 15.29 1.03
N ASP A 160 7.68 14.99 -0.07
CA ASP A 160 7.33 16.01 -1.08
C ASP A 160 5.89 16.55 -0.95
N GLY A 161 5.13 16.08 0.04
CA GLY A 161 3.75 16.50 0.31
C GLY A 161 2.75 15.99 -0.73
N LEU A 162 3.11 15.01 -1.54
CA LEU A 162 2.29 14.48 -2.61
C LEU A 162 1.93 13.01 -2.39
N LEU A 163 0.87 12.58 -3.04
CA LEU A 163 0.52 11.18 -3.18
C LEU A 163 0.86 10.72 -4.60
N ASP A 164 1.59 9.64 -4.71
CA ASP A 164 1.74 8.92 -5.95
C ASP A 164 0.61 7.91 -6.10
N LEU A 165 -0.10 7.95 -7.22
CA LEU A 165 -1.25 7.09 -7.47
C LEU A 165 -0.91 6.06 -8.56
N CYS A 166 -1.09 4.78 -8.24
CA CYS A 166 -1.07 3.70 -9.21
C CYS A 166 -2.51 3.26 -9.52
N VAL A 167 -2.88 3.30 -10.79
CA VAL A 167 -4.21 2.91 -11.27
C VAL A 167 -4.10 1.80 -12.29
N VAL A 168 -4.79 0.68 -12.05
CA VAL A 168 -4.89 -0.42 -13.00
C VAL A 168 -6.32 -0.52 -13.51
N ASN A 169 -6.51 -0.15 -14.78
CA ASN A 169 -7.81 -0.03 -15.44
C ASN A 169 -7.80 -0.66 -16.84
N ASN A 170 -8.87 -1.35 -17.19
CA ASN A 170 -9.02 -2.00 -18.50
C ASN A 170 -7.92 -3.01 -18.87
N VAL A 171 -7.25 -3.58 -17.87
CA VAL A 171 -6.24 -4.64 -18.08
C VAL A 171 -6.94 -5.99 -18.10
N PRO A 172 -6.82 -6.78 -19.18
CA PRO A 172 -7.39 -8.14 -19.22
C PRO A 172 -6.60 -9.07 -18.26
N ARG A 173 -7.31 -9.95 -17.58
CA ARG A 173 -6.76 -10.82 -16.51
C ARG A 173 -5.56 -11.65 -16.95
N TRP A 174 -5.54 -12.14 -18.18
CA TRP A 174 -4.46 -12.95 -18.70
C TRP A 174 -3.10 -12.20 -18.77
N LYS A 175 -3.12 -10.85 -18.72
CA LYS A 175 -1.89 -10.04 -18.68
C LYS A 175 -1.26 -9.94 -17.30
N PHE A 176 -1.99 -10.23 -16.23
CA PHE A 176 -1.45 -10.08 -14.87
C PHE A 176 -0.21 -10.93 -14.59
N PRO A 177 -0.15 -12.23 -14.99
CA PRO A 177 1.07 -13.01 -14.81
C PRO A 177 2.30 -12.39 -15.47
N ILE A 178 2.09 -11.60 -16.54
CA ILE A 178 3.16 -10.88 -17.24
C ILE A 178 3.52 -9.60 -16.48
N ILE A 179 2.53 -8.83 -16.03
CA ILE A 179 2.72 -7.52 -15.36
C ILE A 179 3.34 -7.67 -13.97
N ILE A 180 2.98 -8.71 -13.22
CA ILE A 180 3.43 -8.94 -11.84
C ILE A 180 4.95 -8.89 -11.68
N PRO A 181 5.77 -9.59 -12.47
CA PRO A 181 7.24 -9.50 -12.35
C PRO A 181 7.79 -8.10 -12.62
N PHE A 182 7.12 -7.33 -13.48
CA PHE A 182 7.49 -5.94 -13.74
C PHE A 182 7.08 -5.02 -12.60
N ALA A 183 5.94 -5.28 -11.95
CA ALA A 183 5.48 -4.53 -10.78
C ALA A 183 6.43 -4.72 -9.58
N LEU A 184 6.98 -5.92 -9.37
CA LEU A 184 8.02 -6.14 -8.36
C LEU A 184 9.28 -5.30 -8.60
N LYS A 185 9.57 -4.97 -9.86
CA LYS A 185 10.74 -4.17 -10.26
C LYS A 185 10.40 -2.67 -10.51
N GLY A 186 9.17 -2.25 -10.27
CA GLY A 186 8.73 -0.88 -10.53
C GLY A 186 8.67 -0.49 -12.03
N LYS A 187 8.61 -1.47 -12.93
CA LYS A 187 8.65 -1.27 -14.40
C LYS A 187 7.30 -1.53 -15.08
N HIS A 188 6.23 -1.64 -14.32
CA HIS A 188 4.88 -1.96 -14.83
C HIS A 188 4.15 -0.76 -15.46
N GLY A 189 4.57 0.48 -15.20
CA GLY A 189 3.96 1.69 -15.78
C GLY A 189 4.06 1.81 -17.31
N GLY A 190 4.81 0.91 -17.99
CA GLY A 190 4.84 0.83 -19.46
C GLY A 190 3.71 -0.01 -20.07
N PHE A 191 2.91 -0.69 -19.27
CA PHE A 191 1.80 -1.50 -19.77
C PHE A 191 0.53 -0.67 -19.96
N LYS A 192 -0.13 -0.84 -21.09
CA LYS A 192 -1.42 -0.19 -21.36
C LYS A 192 -2.45 -0.56 -20.30
N GLY A 193 -3.02 0.45 -19.66
CA GLY A 193 -4.00 0.31 -18.58
C GLY A 193 -3.38 0.26 -17.19
N VAL A 194 -2.06 0.52 -17.08
CA VAL A 194 -1.38 0.76 -15.82
C VAL A 194 -0.84 2.19 -15.87
N ASP A 195 -1.46 3.06 -15.12
CA ASP A 195 -1.19 4.48 -15.13
C ASP A 195 -0.67 4.94 -13.76
N GLN A 196 0.26 5.89 -13.76
CA GLN A 196 0.81 6.49 -12.57
C GLN A 196 0.60 8.00 -12.61
N TYR A 197 0.12 8.55 -11.52
CA TYR A 197 -0.15 9.98 -11.36
C TYR A 197 0.43 10.48 -10.06
N ARG A 198 0.50 11.78 -9.92
CA ARG A 198 0.93 12.45 -8.69
C ARG A 198 0.00 13.62 -8.41
N ALA A 199 -0.42 13.77 -7.16
CA ALA A 199 -1.34 14.82 -6.75
C ALA A 199 -1.24 15.09 -5.24
N SER A 200 -1.75 16.24 -4.80
CA SER A 200 -1.84 16.58 -3.38
C SER A 200 -3.10 15.96 -2.73
N ARG A 201 -4.11 15.62 -3.53
CA ARG A 201 -5.36 14.96 -3.11
C ARG A 201 -6.14 14.35 -4.28
#